data_c43bc441db8a84f3f32e056ee71c2654
#
_entry.id   c43bc441db8a84f3f32e056ee71c2654
#
_cell.length_a   1.000
_cell.length_b   1.000
_cell.length_c   1.000
_cell.angle_alpha   90.00
_cell.angle_beta   90.00
_cell.angle_gamma   90.00
#
_symmetry.space_group_name_H-M   'P 1'
#
loop_
_entity.id
_entity.type
_entity.pdbx_description
1 polymer ?
#
loop_
_entity_poly.entity_id
_entity_poly.type
_entity_poly.pdbx_seq_one_letter_code
_entity_poly.pdbx_strand_id
1 'polypeptide(L)'
;MIKEWIDSYKPKNLQESENALREIMQEIALAGLYRANFFNIAAFYGGTALRIFHGLQRFSEDLDFSLIKKDPDFEFAPYFESILEEFQSLGLKVSLRQKVKSAISNVDSAFLKSETLWSELVFENSIPQLNLKFKPIIKIKLEIDTYPPLGFETEHLLLTKPFSFYVNCFTLPDLFAGKMHALLFRKWKNRVKGRDWFDFEWYLKSGVEINLSHFQQRAFETNDWQADTISRDQLLDLIFKKINAVNFDSIKKDIERFIPNPDILNIWSAEYFVKLTEKLIIRR
;
A
#
# COMPACT_ATOMS: atom_id res chain seq x y z
N MET A 1 25.76 9.32 2.79
CA MET A 1 24.70 8.63 1.99
C MET A 1 23.33 8.71 2.68
N ILE A 2 23.04 7.95 3.77
CA ILE A 2 21.69 7.97 4.40
C ILE A 2 21.28 9.37 4.88
N LYS A 3 22.18 10.13 5.48
CA LYS A 3 21.91 11.52 5.91
C LYS A 3 21.53 12.40 4.72
N GLU A 4 22.30 12.40 3.67
CA GLU A 4 22.03 13.17 2.45
C GLU A 4 20.69 12.74 1.82
N TRP A 5 20.36 11.45 1.91
CA TRP A 5 19.09 10.93 1.42
C TRP A 5 17.92 11.47 2.25
N ILE A 6 18.01 11.47 3.60
CA ILE A 6 17.02 12.12 4.46
C ILE A 6 16.92 13.62 4.18
N ASP A 7 18.07 14.32 4.06
CA ASP A 7 18.11 15.75 3.78
C ASP A 7 17.44 16.12 2.44
N SER A 8 17.42 15.18 1.47
CA SER A 8 16.72 15.38 0.20
C SER A 8 15.20 15.51 0.34
N TYR A 9 14.61 14.95 1.39
CA TYR A 9 13.18 15.10 1.73
C TYR A 9 12.87 16.46 2.37
N LYS A 10 13.89 17.23 2.80
CA LYS A 10 13.75 18.54 3.47
C LYS A 10 12.74 18.51 4.63
N PRO A 11 12.87 17.57 5.57
CA PRO A 11 11.89 17.41 6.64
C PRO A 11 11.90 18.65 7.56
N LYS A 12 10.71 19.16 7.89
CA LYS A 12 10.55 20.38 8.74
C LYS A 12 10.36 20.04 10.22
N ASN A 13 10.02 18.82 10.53
CA ASN A 13 9.73 18.35 11.88
C ASN A 13 10.13 16.88 12.05
N LEU A 14 10.00 16.40 13.30
CA LEU A 14 10.35 15.04 13.67
C LEU A 14 9.53 13.99 12.90
N GLN A 15 8.23 14.20 12.77
CA GLN A 15 7.34 13.26 12.07
C GLN A 15 7.71 13.13 10.59
N GLU A 16 8.05 14.24 9.94
CA GLU A 16 8.51 14.21 8.55
C GLU A 16 9.85 13.49 8.40
N SER A 17 10.76 13.64 9.38
CA SER A 17 12.04 12.93 9.41
C SER A 17 11.83 11.41 9.58
N GLU A 18 10.92 10.99 10.45
CA GLU A 18 10.57 9.58 10.63
C GLU A 18 9.91 9.00 9.36
N ASN A 19 9.04 9.76 8.73
CA ASN A 19 8.39 9.35 7.48
C ASN A 19 9.41 9.21 6.34
N ALA A 20 10.35 10.16 6.20
CA ALA A 20 11.44 10.08 5.24
C ALA A 20 12.32 8.85 5.48
N LEU A 21 12.71 8.61 6.74
CA LEU A 21 13.52 7.44 7.09
C LEU A 21 12.76 6.14 6.81
N ARG A 22 11.45 6.08 7.07
CA ARG A 22 10.62 4.91 6.75
C ARG A 22 10.62 4.63 5.24
N GLU A 23 10.41 5.66 4.41
CA GLU A 23 10.40 5.53 2.94
C GLU A 23 11.78 5.06 2.44
N ILE A 24 12.88 5.62 2.97
CA ILE A 24 14.24 5.15 2.67
C ILE A 24 14.43 3.67 3.01
N MET A 25 13.95 3.23 4.18
CA MET A 25 14.03 1.84 4.57
C MET A 25 13.18 0.93 3.67
N GLN A 26 12.04 1.42 3.19
CA GLN A 26 11.21 0.71 2.22
C GLN A 26 11.97 0.51 0.89
N GLU A 27 12.62 1.55 0.37
CA GLU A 27 13.40 1.47 -0.85
C GLU A 27 14.62 0.51 -0.69
N ILE A 28 15.28 0.49 0.46
CA ILE A 28 16.36 -0.45 0.76
C ILE A 28 15.84 -1.89 0.82
N ALA A 29 14.67 -2.11 1.44
CA ALA A 29 14.05 -3.44 1.47
C ALA A 29 13.67 -3.93 0.06
N LEU A 30 13.16 -3.04 -0.81
CA LEU A 30 12.89 -3.36 -2.22
C LEU A 30 14.18 -3.73 -2.97
N ALA A 31 15.32 -3.08 -2.68
CA ALA A 31 16.62 -3.41 -3.27
C ALA A 31 17.10 -4.82 -2.84
N GLY A 32 16.94 -5.17 -1.57
CA GLY A 32 17.25 -6.52 -1.09
C GLY A 32 16.37 -7.60 -1.74
N LEU A 33 15.08 -7.34 -1.89
CA LEU A 33 14.14 -8.22 -2.61
C LEU A 33 14.52 -8.38 -4.09
N TYR A 34 14.95 -7.29 -4.73
CA TYR A 34 15.45 -7.33 -6.11
C TYR A 34 16.66 -8.25 -6.24
N ARG A 35 17.65 -8.14 -5.34
CA ARG A 35 18.83 -9.02 -5.36
C ARG A 35 18.49 -10.50 -5.20
N ALA A 36 17.42 -10.80 -4.47
CA ALA A 36 16.90 -12.15 -4.30
C ALA A 36 16.01 -12.63 -5.46
N ASN A 37 15.89 -11.86 -6.56
CA ASN A 37 15.00 -12.15 -7.70
C ASN A 37 13.52 -12.29 -7.32
N PHE A 38 13.09 -11.68 -6.21
CA PHE A 38 11.70 -11.75 -5.74
C PHE A 38 10.69 -11.25 -6.77
N PHE A 39 11.04 -10.22 -7.53
CA PHE A 39 10.17 -9.61 -8.55
C PHE A 39 9.95 -10.48 -9.80
N ASN A 40 10.61 -11.65 -9.91
CA ASN A 40 10.29 -12.64 -10.94
C ASN A 40 8.98 -13.38 -10.64
N ILE A 41 8.55 -13.42 -9.39
CA ILE A 41 7.39 -14.19 -8.92
C ILE A 41 6.34 -13.33 -8.22
N ALA A 42 6.66 -12.10 -7.87
CA ALA A 42 5.78 -11.19 -7.15
C ALA A 42 5.76 -9.80 -7.78
N ALA A 43 4.69 -9.08 -7.53
CA ALA A 43 4.53 -7.69 -7.92
C ALA A 43 4.23 -6.82 -6.70
N PHE A 44 4.82 -5.64 -6.67
CA PHE A 44 4.61 -4.63 -5.65
C PHE A 44 3.35 -3.82 -5.95
N TYR A 45 2.53 -3.58 -4.92
CA TYR A 45 1.28 -2.84 -5.08
C TYR A 45 0.95 -2.01 -3.82
N GLY A 46 -0.23 -1.44 -3.78
CA GLY A 46 -0.70 -0.71 -2.61
C GLY A 46 -0.27 0.76 -2.54
N GLY A 47 -0.45 1.34 -1.34
CA GLY A 47 -0.22 2.79 -1.14
C GLY A 47 1.24 3.20 -1.24
N THR A 48 2.17 2.32 -0.90
CA THR A 48 3.61 2.60 -0.96
C THR A 48 4.11 2.57 -2.40
N ALA A 49 3.57 1.68 -3.25
CA ALA A 49 3.86 1.69 -4.68
C ALA A 49 3.41 3.01 -5.33
N LEU A 50 2.19 3.48 -5.01
CA LEU A 50 1.72 4.79 -5.46
C LEU A 50 2.61 5.94 -4.98
N ARG A 51 3.09 5.86 -3.75
CA ARG A 51 3.95 6.90 -3.17
C ARG A 51 5.30 6.95 -3.86
N ILE A 52 5.98 5.82 -3.99
CA ILE A 52 7.36 5.74 -4.50
C ILE A 52 7.40 6.00 -6.01
N PHE A 53 6.47 5.43 -6.78
CA PHE A 53 6.56 5.44 -8.24
C PHE A 53 5.64 6.46 -8.92
N HIS A 54 4.54 6.86 -8.28
CA HIS A 54 3.52 7.67 -8.94
C HIS A 54 3.24 9.02 -8.25
N GLY A 55 4.03 9.38 -7.23
CA GLY A 55 3.97 10.70 -6.62
C GLY A 55 2.77 10.93 -5.71
N LEU A 56 2.18 9.90 -5.15
CA LEU A 56 1.14 10.05 -4.11
C LEU A 56 1.70 10.85 -2.93
N GLN A 57 1.02 11.94 -2.55
CA GLN A 57 1.59 12.91 -1.61
C GLN A 57 1.50 12.51 -0.13
N ARG A 58 0.68 11.52 0.20
CA ARG A 58 0.64 10.98 1.55
C ARG A 58 1.71 9.93 1.78
N PHE A 59 2.22 9.87 3.00
CA PHE A 59 3.11 8.79 3.42
C PHE A 59 2.38 7.45 3.56
N SER A 60 3.12 6.38 3.40
CA SER A 60 2.65 5.00 3.53
C SER A 60 3.60 4.19 4.42
N GLU A 61 3.06 3.17 5.10
CA GLU A 61 3.79 2.49 6.18
C GLU A 61 4.23 1.07 5.80
N ASP A 62 3.43 0.39 4.97
CA ASP A 62 3.56 -1.03 4.68
C ASP A 62 4.15 -1.26 3.28
N LEU A 63 4.76 -2.42 3.04
CA LEU A 63 5.12 -2.93 1.73
C LEU A 63 4.18 -4.09 1.39
N ASP A 64 3.33 -3.87 0.39
CA ASP A 64 2.32 -4.83 -0.05
C ASP A 64 2.78 -5.52 -1.34
N PHE A 65 2.81 -6.84 -1.36
CA PHE A 65 3.17 -7.66 -2.52
C PHE A 65 2.07 -8.66 -2.84
N SER A 66 1.95 -8.99 -4.11
CA SER A 66 1.09 -10.06 -4.62
C SER A 66 1.93 -11.03 -5.42
N LEU A 67 1.78 -12.31 -5.21
CA LEU A 67 2.33 -13.28 -6.16
C LEU A 67 1.65 -13.10 -7.52
N ILE A 68 2.39 -13.34 -8.61
CA ILE A 68 1.83 -13.31 -9.98
C ILE A 68 1.09 -14.60 -10.33
N LYS A 69 1.26 -15.64 -9.51
CA LYS A 69 0.55 -16.91 -9.57
C LYS A 69 0.16 -17.33 -8.17
N LYS A 70 -0.99 -17.99 -8.03
CA LYS A 70 -1.42 -18.54 -6.73
C LYS A 70 -0.45 -19.63 -6.29
N ASP A 71 0.11 -19.47 -5.09
CA ASP A 71 1.02 -20.43 -4.45
C ASP A 71 0.76 -20.44 -2.94
N PRO A 72 -0.09 -21.35 -2.44
CA PRO A 72 -0.40 -21.45 -1.01
C PRO A 72 0.79 -21.94 -0.17
N ASP A 73 1.79 -22.57 -0.79
CA ASP A 73 2.97 -23.13 -0.11
C ASP A 73 4.16 -22.15 -0.15
N PHE A 74 3.95 -20.94 -0.66
CA PHE A 74 4.99 -19.92 -0.74
C PHE A 74 5.57 -19.58 0.64
N GLU A 75 6.90 -19.58 0.72
CA GLU A 75 7.65 -19.15 1.91
C GLU A 75 8.39 -17.84 1.64
N PHE A 76 8.27 -16.90 2.55
CA PHE A 76 8.95 -15.60 2.44
C PHE A 76 10.36 -15.61 3.06
N ALA A 77 10.62 -16.52 4.00
CA ALA A 77 11.88 -16.60 4.74
C ALA A 77 13.16 -16.62 3.86
N PRO A 78 13.18 -17.31 2.69
CA PRO A 78 14.36 -17.32 1.83
C PRO A 78 14.83 -15.93 1.35
N TYR A 79 13.95 -14.93 1.34
CA TYR A 79 14.28 -13.57 0.89
C TYR A 79 14.82 -12.66 1.99
N PHE A 80 14.77 -13.10 3.25
CA PHE A 80 15.16 -12.27 4.39
C PHE A 80 16.66 -11.96 4.43
N GLU A 81 17.49 -12.93 4.08
CA GLU A 81 18.95 -12.77 4.09
C GLU A 81 19.37 -11.61 3.18
N SER A 82 18.91 -11.57 1.95
CA SER A 82 19.23 -10.51 1.00
C SER A 82 18.72 -9.12 1.45
N ILE A 83 17.57 -9.06 2.13
CA ILE A 83 17.10 -7.81 2.72
C ILE A 83 18.07 -7.36 3.82
N LEU A 84 18.46 -8.26 4.74
CA LEU A 84 19.36 -7.94 5.85
C LEU A 84 20.75 -7.52 5.36
N GLU A 85 21.29 -8.20 4.35
CA GLU A 85 22.56 -7.87 3.69
C GLU A 85 22.54 -6.47 3.07
N GLU A 86 21.44 -6.08 2.40
CA GLU A 86 21.32 -4.75 1.81
C GLU A 86 21.34 -3.66 2.89
N PHE A 87 20.64 -3.85 4.00
CA PHE A 87 20.72 -2.93 5.16
C PHE A 87 22.11 -2.87 5.76
N GLN A 88 22.75 -4.04 5.95
CA GLN A 88 24.09 -4.13 6.50
C GLN A 88 25.13 -3.43 5.63
N SER A 89 25.02 -3.55 4.31
CA SER A 89 25.92 -2.89 3.35
C SER A 89 25.91 -1.35 3.49
N LEU A 90 24.80 -0.80 3.95
CA LEU A 90 24.60 0.63 4.23
C LEU A 90 24.90 1.00 5.69
N GLY A 91 25.43 0.06 6.49
CA GLY A 91 25.74 0.26 7.91
C GLY A 91 24.49 0.35 8.81
N LEU A 92 23.34 -0.14 8.35
CA LEU A 92 22.10 -0.16 9.12
C LEU A 92 21.87 -1.54 9.73
N LYS A 93 21.49 -1.56 11.02
CA LYS A 93 21.10 -2.79 11.71
C LYS A 93 19.60 -2.88 11.81
N VAL A 94 19.06 -3.94 11.24
CA VAL A 94 17.62 -4.26 11.26
C VAL A 94 17.43 -5.70 11.71
N SER A 95 16.24 -6.01 12.19
CA SER A 95 15.80 -7.38 12.45
C SER A 95 14.51 -7.67 11.70
N LEU A 96 14.39 -8.89 11.18
CA LEU A 96 13.17 -9.39 10.57
C LEU A 96 12.48 -10.36 11.52
N ARG A 97 11.20 -10.13 11.79
CA ARG A 97 10.39 -10.99 12.64
C ARG A 97 9.22 -11.53 11.82
N GLN A 98 9.23 -12.83 11.60
CA GLN A 98 8.07 -13.49 11.00
C GLN A 98 7.00 -13.67 12.09
N LYS A 99 5.80 -13.21 11.84
CA LYS A 99 4.66 -13.52 12.69
C LYS A 99 3.85 -14.66 12.08
N VAL A 100 3.99 -15.84 12.65
CA VAL A 100 3.07 -16.94 12.40
C VAL A 100 1.72 -16.54 12.98
N LYS A 101 0.66 -16.61 12.20
CA LYS A 101 -0.71 -16.44 12.72
C LYS A 101 -0.98 -17.53 13.76
N SER A 102 -0.82 -17.22 15.04
CA SER A 102 -1.46 -17.97 16.12
C SER A 102 -2.89 -17.43 16.24
N ALA A 103 -3.83 -18.00 15.52
CA ALA A 103 -5.24 -17.76 15.78
C ALA A 103 -6.05 -18.99 15.41
N ILE A 104 -6.14 -19.89 16.36
CA ILE A 104 -7.37 -20.65 16.58
C ILE A 104 -8.31 -19.65 17.25
N SER A 105 -9.06 -18.87 16.51
CA SER A 105 -10.26 -18.22 17.01
C SER A 105 -11.43 -19.06 16.50
N ASN A 106 -12.02 -19.80 17.44
CA ASN A 106 -13.34 -20.42 17.28
C ASN A 106 -14.38 -19.32 17.03
N VAL A 107 -14.55 -18.90 15.81
CA VAL A 107 -15.74 -18.24 15.31
C VAL A 107 -15.99 -18.83 13.94
N ASP A 108 -17.08 -19.59 13.84
CA ASP A 108 -17.66 -20.05 12.59
C ASP A 108 -17.91 -18.86 11.65
N SER A 109 -16.95 -18.54 10.86
CA SER A 109 -17.13 -17.83 9.60
C SER A 109 -16.31 -18.57 8.55
N ALA A 110 -17.01 -19.37 7.74
CA ALA A 110 -16.51 -20.03 6.55
C ALA A 110 -16.15 -19.01 5.46
N PHE A 111 -15.51 -17.90 5.80
CA PHE A 111 -15.17 -16.81 4.91
C PHE A 111 -13.69 -16.54 4.95
N LEU A 112 -13.05 -16.96 3.85
CA LEU A 112 -11.75 -16.52 3.35
C LEU A 112 -10.60 -16.65 4.36
N LYS A 113 -9.93 -17.77 4.31
CA LYS A 113 -8.49 -17.79 4.56
C LYS A 113 -7.84 -16.79 3.60
N SER A 114 -7.70 -15.55 4.01
CA SER A 114 -6.77 -14.63 3.38
C SER A 114 -5.39 -15.24 3.63
N GLU A 115 -4.84 -15.87 2.61
CA GLU A 115 -3.51 -16.48 2.62
C GLU A 115 -2.45 -15.38 2.47
N THR A 116 -2.53 -14.39 3.35
CA THR A 116 -1.58 -13.29 3.41
C THR A 116 -0.51 -13.62 4.43
N LEU A 117 0.71 -13.83 3.96
CA LEU A 117 1.89 -13.91 4.82
C LEU A 117 2.34 -12.50 5.17
N TRP A 118 2.81 -12.30 6.40
CA TRP A 118 3.36 -11.02 6.77
C TRP A 118 4.55 -11.14 7.71
N SER A 119 5.49 -10.23 7.57
CA SER A 119 6.70 -10.10 8.36
C SER A 119 6.92 -8.66 8.75
N GLU A 120 7.61 -8.41 9.84
CA GLU A 120 7.90 -7.08 10.34
C GLU A 120 9.41 -6.83 10.29
N LEU A 121 9.83 -5.84 9.52
CA LEU A 121 11.17 -5.31 9.51
C LEU A 121 11.27 -4.25 10.61
N VAL A 122 12.16 -4.46 11.57
CA VAL A 122 12.30 -3.57 12.72
C VAL A 122 13.69 -2.94 12.71
N PHE A 123 13.72 -1.62 12.69
CA PHE A 123 14.91 -0.82 12.89
C PHE A 123 14.89 -0.27 14.33
N GLU A 124 15.79 -0.77 15.14
CA GLU A 124 15.96 -0.32 16.52
C GLU A 124 17.38 0.22 16.67
N ASN A 125 17.65 1.47 16.23
CA ASN A 125 18.89 2.12 16.68
C ASN A 125 19.02 3.57 16.22
N SER A 126 19.91 4.27 16.91
CA SER A 126 20.44 5.51 16.39
C SER A 126 21.29 5.20 15.17
N ILE A 127 21.08 5.89 14.08
CA ILE A 127 22.10 6.04 13.04
C ILE A 127 23.13 7.01 13.66
N PRO A 128 24.32 6.55 14.08
CA PRO A 128 25.25 7.42 14.81
C PRO A 128 25.63 8.69 14.04
N GLN A 129 25.55 8.59 12.70
CA GLN A 129 25.86 9.69 11.76
C GLN A 129 24.77 10.77 11.68
N LEU A 130 23.57 10.51 12.21
CA LEU A 130 22.43 11.43 12.11
C LEU A 130 22.25 12.18 13.39
N ASN A 131 23.01 12.37 14.31
CA ASN A 131 22.84 13.23 15.53
C ASN A 131 21.35 13.48 15.90
N LEU A 132 20.51 12.46 15.65
CA LEU A 132 19.09 12.53 15.96
C LEU A 132 18.95 12.58 17.48
N LYS A 133 18.30 13.62 17.99
CA LYS A 133 18.00 13.79 19.42
C LYS A 133 17.09 12.68 19.98
N PHE A 134 16.66 11.73 19.15
CA PHE A 134 15.77 10.62 19.48
C PHE A 134 16.20 9.34 18.74
N LYS A 135 15.80 8.21 19.28
CA LYS A 135 16.04 6.90 18.68
C LYS A 135 14.72 6.40 18.09
N PRO A 136 14.47 6.57 16.79
CA PRO A 136 13.22 6.10 16.20
C PRO A 136 13.19 4.56 16.19
N ILE A 137 12.08 3.99 16.61
CA ILE A 137 11.76 2.60 16.33
C ILE A 137 10.87 2.61 15.08
N ILE A 138 11.44 2.25 13.94
CA ILE A 138 10.69 2.16 12.69
C ILE A 138 10.36 0.71 12.41
N LYS A 139 9.10 0.47 12.17
CA LYS A 139 8.57 -0.83 11.80
C LYS A 139 7.95 -0.73 10.42
N ILE A 140 8.34 -1.65 9.55
CA ILE A 140 7.77 -1.81 8.22
C ILE A 140 7.16 -3.19 8.14
N LYS A 141 5.90 -3.25 7.83
CA LYS A 141 5.20 -4.49 7.59
C LYS A 141 5.37 -4.88 6.12
N LEU A 142 5.79 -6.11 5.89
CA LEU A 142 5.83 -6.72 4.57
C LEU A 142 4.65 -7.71 4.49
N GLU A 143 3.72 -7.47 3.59
CA GLU A 143 2.55 -8.31 3.36
C GLU A 143 2.61 -8.93 1.97
N ILE A 144 2.36 -10.23 1.88
CA ILE A 144 2.36 -10.94 0.60
C ILE A 144 1.05 -11.69 0.47
N ASP A 145 0.29 -11.36 -0.57
CA ASP A 145 -0.88 -12.13 -0.97
C ASP A 145 -0.41 -13.34 -1.78
N THR A 146 -0.53 -14.54 -1.19
CA THR A 146 -0.08 -15.80 -1.80
C THR A 146 -1.17 -16.46 -2.63
N TYR A 147 -2.40 -15.95 -2.53
CA TYR A 147 -3.53 -16.45 -3.29
C TYR A 147 -4.35 -15.29 -3.91
N PRO A 148 -3.70 -14.43 -4.72
CA PRO A 148 -4.33 -13.22 -5.20
C PRO A 148 -5.45 -13.47 -6.20
N PRO A 149 -6.46 -12.60 -6.25
CA PRO A 149 -7.33 -12.48 -7.41
C PRO A 149 -6.50 -12.14 -8.64
N LEU A 150 -6.49 -13.02 -9.63
CA LEU A 150 -5.71 -12.85 -10.86
C LEU A 150 -6.39 -11.85 -11.84
N GLY A 151 -5.81 -11.65 -13.01
CA GLY A 151 -6.33 -10.74 -14.03
C GLY A 151 -5.83 -9.31 -13.89
N PHE A 152 -4.80 -9.08 -13.10
CA PHE A 152 -4.02 -7.83 -13.08
C PHE A 152 -2.86 -7.89 -14.07
N GLU A 153 -2.46 -6.71 -14.54
CA GLU A 153 -1.26 -6.50 -15.35
C GLU A 153 -0.14 -5.93 -14.48
N THR A 154 1.10 -6.19 -14.87
CA THR A 154 2.28 -5.66 -14.19
C THR A 154 3.20 -4.93 -15.14
N GLU A 155 3.98 -4.00 -14.60
CA GLU A 155 5.00 -3.23 -15.30
C GLU A 155 6.27 -3.14 -14.47
N HIS A 156 7.43 -2.96 -15.15
CA HIS A 156 8.69 -2.79 -14.47
C HIS A 156 9.02 -1.31 -14.34
N LEU A 157 9.04 -0.81 -13.10
CA LEU A 157 9.32 0.58 -12.78
C LEU A 157 10.74 0.73 -12.21
N LEU A 158 11.46 1.74 -12.67
CA LEU A 158 12.84 2.00 -12.28
C LEU A 158 12.88 2.71 -10.92
N LEU A 159 13.57 2.11 -9.95
CA LEU A 159 13.99 2.76 -8.72
C LEU A 159 15.48 3.03 -8.78
N THR A 160 15.92 4.22 -8.35
CA THR A 160 17.30 4.67 -8.54
C THR A 160 18.14 4.67 -7.25
N LYS A 161 17.52 4.36 -6.13
CA LYS A 161 18.17 4.30 -4.82
C LYS A 161 17.84 2.98 -4.10
N PRO A 162 18.80 2.40 -3.37
CA PRO A 162 20.20 2.83 -3.15
C PRO A 162 21.10 2.69 -4.37
N PHE A 163 20.68 1.95 -5.38
CA PHE A 163 21.26 1.83 -6.74
C PHE A 163 20.10 1.70 -7.74
N SER A 164 20.41 1.68 -9.04
CA SER A 164 19.35 1.56 -10.06
C SER A 164 18.92 0.11 -10.27
N PHE A 165 17.64 -0.18 -10.12
CA PHE A 165 17.04 -1.50 -10.35
C PHE A 165 15.55 -1.38 -10.73
N TYR A 166 15.01 -2.45 -11.30
CA TYR A 166 13.59 -2.50 -11.64
C TYR A 166 12.79 -3.25 -10.59
N VAL A 167 11.63 -2.70 -10.27
CA VAL A 167 10.61 -3.32 -9.41
C VAL A 167 9.42 -3.70 -10.29
N ASN A 168 8.99 -4.95 -10.22
CA ASN A 168 7.75 -5.37 -10.88
C ASN A 168 6.56 -4.86 -10.05
N CYS A 169 5.75 -3.99 -10.62
CA CYS A 169 4.62 -3.33 -9.96
C CYS A 169 3.31 -3.65 -10.67
N PHE A 170 2.19 -3.57 -9.96
CA PHE A 170 0.88 -3.50 -10.62
C PHE A 170 0.80 -2.23 -11.47
N THR A 171 0.11 -2.32 -12.63
CA THR A 171 -0.22 -1.12 -13.42
C THR A 171 -1.17 -0.20 -12.65
N LEU A 172 -1.18 1.09 -12.97
CA LEU A 172 -2.06 2.06 -12.31
C LEU A 172 -3.56 1.67 -12.35
N PRO A 173 -4.12 1.16 -13.47
CA PRO A 173 -5.51 0.71 -13.51
C PRO A 173 -5.82 -0.41 -12.50
N ASP A 174 -4.87 -1.32 -12.28
CA ASP A 174 -5.02 -2.44 -11.37
C ASP A 174 -4.82 -2.03 -9.91
N LEU A 175 -3.88 -1.11 -9.65
CA LEU A 175 -3.75 -0.47 -8.35
C LEU A 175 -5.04 0.25 -7.96
N PHE A 176 -5.69 0.94 -8.91
CA PHE A 176 -6.96 1.62 -8.68
C PHE A 176 -8.08 0.62 -8.41
N ALA A 177 -8.16 -0.49 -9.17
CA ALA A 177 -9.14 -1.55 -8.94
C ALA A 177 -9.03 -2.13 -7.52
N GLY A 178 -7.82 -2.44 -7.07
CA GLY A 178 -7.57 -2.91 -5.72
C GLY A 178 -7.94 -1.90 -4.64
N LYS A 179 -7.66 -0.61 -4.87
CA LYS A 179 -8.01 0.47 -3.96
C LYS A 179 -9.51 0.73 -3.92
N MET A 180 -10.20 0.68 -5.05
CA MET A 180 -11.66 0.80 -5.14
C MET A 180 -12.35 -0.33 -4.39
N HIS A 181 -11.87 -1.57 -4.56
CA HIS A 181 -12.37 -2.71 -3.80
C HIS A 181 -12.22 -2.49 -2.29
N ALA A 182 -11.06 -2.04 -1.84
CA ALA A 182 -10.82 -1.74 -0.43
C ALA A 182 -11.73 -0.62 0.10
N LEU A 183 -11.94 0.45 -0.67
CA LEU A 183 -12.82 1.58 -0.33
C LEU A 183 -14.27 1.13 -0.16
N LEU A 184 -14.77 0.30 -1.08
CA LEU A 184 -16.18 -0.08 -1.13
C LEU A 184 -16.53 -1.17 -0.13
N PHE A 185 -15.71 -2.21 -0.01
CA PHE A 185 -16.11 -3.47 0.62
C PHE A 185 -15.42 -3.77 1.95
N ARG A 186 -14.27 -3.15 2.28
CA ARG A 186 -13.65 -3.41 3.58
C ARG A 186 -14.57 -2.99 4.72
N LYS A 187 -14.90 -3.97 5.57
CA LYS A 187 -15.72 -3.77 6.78
C LYS A 187 -14.81 -3.45 7.96
N TRP A 188 -14.69 -2.19 8.31
CA TRP A 188 -14.02 -1.74 9.53
C TRP A 188 -15.06 -1.62 10.63
N LYS A 189 -14.97 -2.46 11.65
CA LYS A 189 -16.00 -2.55 12.73
C LYS A 189 -16.36 -1.19 13.35
N ASN A 190 -15.41 -0.28 13.55
CA ASN A 190 -15.63 1.06 14.13
C ASN A 190 -14.63 2.11 13.60
N ARG A 191 -14.02 1.90 12.44
CA ARG A 191 -12.98 2.80 11.92
C ARG A 191 -13.20 3.08 10.45
N VAL A 192 -13.10 4.36 10.08
CA VAL A 192 -13.02 4.77 8.69
C VAL A 192 -11.55 4.89 8.32
N LYS A 193 -11.14 4.48 7.14
CA LYS A 193 -9.76 4.58 6.68
C LYS A 193 -9.62 5.74 5.71
N GLY A 194 -9.23 6.91 6.22
CA GLY A 194 -9.08 8.15 5.45
C GLY A 194 -8.10 8.03 4.28
N ARG A 195 -7.08 7.16 4.43
CA ARG A 195 -6.11 6.89 3.35
C ARG A 195 -6.76 6.35 2.07
N ASP A 196 -7.82 5.55 2.16
CA ASP A 196 -8.48 4.99 0.98
C ASP A 196 -9.24 6.10 0.20
N TRP A 197 -9.79 7.10 0.91
CA TRP A 197 -10.44 8.27 0.30
C TRP A 197 -9.44 9.22 -0.34
N PHE A 198 -8.26 9.40 0.29
CA PHE A 198 -7.18 10.19 -0.27
C PHE A 198 -6.64 9.60 -1.58
N ASP A 199 -6.45 8.27 -1.58
CA ASP A 199 -6.01 7.56 -2.78
C ASP A 199 -7.08 7.64 -3.88
N PHE A 200 -8.36 7.48 -3.52
CA PHE A 200 -9.48 7.62 -4.47
C PHE A 200 -9.50 9.01 -5.12
N GLU A 201 -9.38 10.07 -4.31
CA GLU A 201 -9.26 11.44 -4.82
C GLU A 201 -8.08 11.59 -5.78
N TRP A 202 -6.91 11.04 -5.39
CA TRP A 202 -5.71 11.11 -6.20
C TRP A 202 -5.88 10.45 -7.56
N TYR A 203 -6.45 9.23 -7.63
CA TYR A 203 -6.72 8.54 -8.89
C TYR A 203 -7.63 9.35 -9.80
N LEU A 204 -8.71 9.90 -9.28
CA LEU A 204 -9.67 10.68 -10.06
C LEU A 204 -9.05 11.99 -10.57
N LYS A 205 -8.25 12.67 -9.75
CA LYS A 205 -7.56 13.90 -10.15
C LYS A 205 -6.46 13.65 -11.17
N SER A 206 -5.80 12.51 -11.09
CA SER A 206 -4.74 12.12 -12.03
C SER A 206 -5.27 11.54 -13.34
N GLY A 207 -6.58 11.39 -13.50
CA GLY A 207 -7.20 10.85 -14.71
C GLY A 207 -6.86 9.36 -14.95
N VAL A 208 -6.53 8.62 -13.89
CA VAL A 208 -6.25 7.20 -13.99
C VAL A 208 -7.55 6.43 -14.23
N GLU A 209 -7.55 5.57 -15.24
CA GLU A 209 -8.66 4.65 -15.49
C GLU A 209 -8.65 3.47 -14.50
N ILE A 210 -9.84 2.99 -14.12
CA ILE A 210 -9.95 1.77 -13.31
C ILE A 210 -10.07 0.53 -14.21
N ASN A 211 -9.30 -0.53 -13.93
CA ASN A 211 -9.53 -1.83 -14.54
C ASN A 211 -10.77 -2.49 -13.91
N LEU A 212 -11.91 -2.37 -14.59
CA LEU A 212 -13.19 -2.89 -14.10
C LEU A 212 -13.20 -4.41 -14.00
N SER A 213 -12.52 -5.09 -14.93
CA SER A 213 -12.44 -6.55 -14.93
C SER A 213 -11.68 -7.08 -13.71
N HIS A 214 -10.55 -6.46 -13.36
CA HIS A 214 -9.81 -6.84 -12.16
C HIS A 214 -10.57 -6.48 -10.87
N PHE A 215 -11.24 -5.32 -10.83
CA PHE A 215 -12.11 -4.96 -9.71
C PHE A 215 -13.21 -6.01 -9.48
N GLN A 216 -13.88 -6.43 -10.56
CA GLN A 216 -14.92 -7.45 -10.53
C GLN A 216 -14.40 -8.81 -10.05
N GLN A 217 -13.24 -9.24 -10.58
CA GLN A 217 -12.61 -10.50 -10.15
C GLN A 217 -12.31 -10.50 -8.65
N ARG A 218 -11.77 -9.40 -8.13
CA ARG A 218 -11.53 -9.23 -6.69
C ARG A 218 -12.83 -9.30 -5.89
N ALA A 219 -13.86 -8.59 -6.30
CA ALA A 219 -15.15 -8.55 -5.61
C ALA A 219 -15.86 -9.92 -5.63
N PHE A 220 -15.72 -10.66 -6.71
CA PHE A 220 -16.24 -12.01 -6.84
C PHE A 220 -15.51 -13.01 -5.91
N GLU A 221 -14.17 -13.02 -5.94
CA GLU A 221 -13.37 -13.95 -5.10
C GLU A 221 -13.51 -13.66 -3.60
N THR A 222 -13.82 -12.41 -3.21
CA THR A 222 -14.10 -12.04 -1.80
C THR A 222 -15.57 -12.20 -1.39
N ASN A 223 -16.45 -12.67 -2.29
CA ASN A 223 -17.90 -12.75 -2.11
C ASN A 223 -18.59 -11.41 -1.79
N ASP A 224 -17.96 -10.29 -2.15
CA ASP A 224 -18.55 -8.96 -2.01
C ASP A 224 -19.51 -8.64 -3.18
N TRP A 225 -19.36 -9.34 -4.31
CA TRP A 225 -20.22 -9.27 -5.49
C TRP A 225 -20.42 -10.64 -6.10
N GLN A 226 -21.70 -11.05 -6.30
CA GLN A 226 -22.02 -12.41 -6.75
C GLN A 226 -22.55 -12.48 -8.18
N ALA A 227 -22.80 -11.34 -8.83
CA ALA A 227 -23.20 -11.33 -10.24
C ALA A 227 -21.98 -11.47 -11.16
N ASP A 228 -22.17 -12.07 -12.33
CA ASP A 228 -21.10 -12.36 -13.28
C ASP A 228 -20.39 -11.12 -13.81
N THR A 229 -21.06 -9.95 -13.81
CA THR A 229 -20.50 -8.69 -14.30
C THR A 229 -20.89 -7.51 -13.41
N ILE A 230 -20.05 -6.49 -13.42
CA ILE A 230 -20.35 -5.18 -12.84
C ILE A 230 -20.41 -4.16 -13.99
N SER A 231 -21.55 -3.49 -14.15
CA SER A 231 -21.67 -2.40 -15.08
C SER A 231 -21.09 -1.10 -14.48
N ARG A 232 -20.84 -0.09 -15.36
CA ARG A 232 -20.44 1.25 -14.92
C ARG A 232 -21.44 1.84 -13.92
N ASP A 233 -22.74 1.71 -14.22
CA ASP A 233 -23.79 2.29 -13.38
C ASP A 233 -23.88 1.61 -12.02
N GLN A 234 -23.71 0.29 -11.97
CA GLN A 234 -23.64 -0.44 -10.70
C GLN A 234 -22.41 -0.03 -9.86
N LEU A 235 -21.26 0.17 -10.48
CA LEU A 235 -20.08 0.69 -9.78
C LEU A 235 -20.34 2.10 -9.23
N LEU A 236 -20.95 3.00 -10.02
CA LEU A 236 -21.30 4.33 -9.57
C LEU A 236 -22.30 4.30 -8.41
N ASP A 237 -23.31 3.45 -8.46
CA ASP A 237 -24.27 3.25 -7.36
C ASP A 237 -23.58 2.80 -6.06
N LEU A 238 -22.61 1.89 -6.15
CA LEU A 238 -21.80 1.45 -4.99
C LEU A 238 -21.00 2.62 -4.40
N ILE A 239 -20.37 3.43 -5.27
CA ILE A 239 -19.59 4.60 -4.85
C ILE A 239 -20.51 5.63 -4.17
N PHE A 240 -21.65 5.98 -4.76
CA PHE A 240 -22.57 6.94 -4.18
C PHE A 240 -23.18 6.45 -2.85
N LYS A 241 -23.53 5.18 -2.75
CA LYS A 241 -23.95 4.58 -1.48
C LYS A 241 -22.88 4.73 -0.42
N LYS A 242 -21.60 4.47 -0.80
CA LYS A 242 -20.47 4.58 0.13
C LYS A 242 -20.23 6.04 0.56
N ILE A 243 -20.26 7.00 -0.37
CA ILE A 243 -20.11 8.43 -0.07
C ILE A 243 -21.17 8.90 0.93
N ASN A 244 -22.44 8.50 0.73
CA ASN A 244 -23.55 8.91 1.60
C ASN A 244 -23.55 8.21 2.98
N ALA A 245 -22.85 7.08 3.12
CA ALA A 245 -22.83 6.32 4.36
C ALA A 245 -21.69 6.70 5.31
N VAL A 246 -20.71 7.51 4.88
CA VAL A 246 -19.52 7.81 5.69
C VAL A 246 -19.57 9.18 6.33
N ASN A 247 -18.88 9.31 7.47
CA ASN A 247 -18.68 10.59 8.15
C ASN A 247 -17.33 11.18 7.71
N PHE A 248 -17.38 12.28 6.94
CA PHE A 248 -16.20 12.95 6.39
C PHE A 248 -15.29 13.57 7.45
N ASP A 249 -15.81 14.00 8.60
CA ASP A 249 -14.96 14.53 9.68
C ASP A 249 -14.09 13.42 10.29
N SER A 250 -14.64 12.21 10.43
CA SER A 250 -13.88 11.05 10.87
C SER A 250 -12.81 10.64 9.85
N ILE A 251 -13.12 10.74 8.54
CA ILE A 251 -12.19 10.48 7.45
C ILE A 251 -11.02 11.46 7.49
N LYS A 252 -11.31 12.77 7.57
CA LYS A 252 -10.30 13.83 7.66
C LYS A 252 -9.35 13.60 8.81
N LYS A 253 -9.88 13.34 10.00
CA LYS A 253 -9.09 13.08 11.21
C LYS A 253 -8.17 11.86 11.09
N ASP A 254 -8.60 10.78 10.42
CA ASP A 254 -7.78 9.57 10.24
C ASP A 254 -6.58 9.82 9.30
N ILE A 255 -6.75 10.67 8.27
CA ILE A 255 -5.72 10.92 7.26
C ILE A 255 -4.71 12.00 7.63
N GLU A 256 -5.07 12.97 8.48
CA GLU A 256 -4.23 14.15 8.82
C GLU A 256 -2.77 13.82 9.09
N ARG A 257 -2.50 12.79 9.86
CA ARG A 257 -1.12 12.38 10.25
C ARG A 257 -0.27 11.85 9.09
N PHE A 258 -0.89 11.55 7.93
CA PHE A 258 -0.19 10.99 6.76
C PHE A 258 0.09 12.01 5.68
N ILE A 259 -0.41 13.23 5.81
CA ILE A 259 -0.27 14.28 4.80
C ILE A 259 0.48 15.49 5.35
N PRO A 260 1.32 16.14 4.51
CA PRO A 260 2.08 17.30 4.94
C PRO A 260 1.24 18.56 5.18
N ASN A 261 0.12 18.70 4.49
CA ASN A 261 -0.79 19.84 4.58
C ASN A 261 -2.24 19.42 4.77
N PRO A 262 -2.77 19.41 6.01
CA PRO A 262 -4.16 19.07 6.30
C PRO A 262 -5.21 20.01 5.70
N ASP A 263 -4.86 21.25 5.36
CA ASP A 263 -5.82 22.25 4.82
C ASP A 263 -6.47 21.78 3.53
N ILE A 264 -5.81 20.92 2.75
CA ILE A 264 -6.38 20.34 1.54
C ILE A 264 -7.64 19.51 1.80
N LEU A 265 -7.87 19.06 3.03
CA LEU A 265 -9.04 18.29 3.43
C LEU A 265 -10.28 19.15 3.69
N ASN A 266 -10.15 20.48 3.76
CA ASN A 266 -11.26 21.38 4.10
C ASN A 266 -12.41 21.30 3.09
N ILE A 267 -12.09 21.01 1.82
CA ILE A 267 -13.09 20.84 0.74
C ILE A 267 -13.84 19.50 0.81
N TRP A 268 -13.33 18.51 1.57
CA TRP A 268 -13.90 17.18 1.56
C TRP A 268 -15.31 17.14 2.18
N SER A 269 -16.28 16.81 1.35
CA SER A 269 -17.68 16.59 1.72
C SER A 269 -18.30 15.54 0.80
N ALA A 270 -19.52 15.12 1.08
CA ALA A 270 -20.25 14.22 0.21
C ALA A 270 -20.42 14.82 -1.19
N GLU A 271 -20.84 16.09 -1.28
CA GLU A 271 -21.02 16.80 -2.55
C GLU A 271 -19.72 16.87 -3.36
N TYR A 272 -18.60 17.13 -2.68
CA TYR A 272 -17.28 17.16 -3.32
C TYR A 272 -16.95 15.81 -3.97
N PHE A 273 -17.09 14.70 -3.24
CA PHE A 273 -16.79 13.39 -3.77
C PHE A 273 -17.78 12.90 -4.82
N VAL A 274 -19.06 13.25 -4.72
CA VAL A 274 -20.05 13.01 -5.79
C VAL A 274 -19.59 13.70 -7.07
N LYS A 275 -19.24 14.99 -6.99
CA LYS A 275 -18.79 15.77 -8.16
C LYS A 275 -17.46 15.24 -8.71
N LEU A 276 -16.56 14.84 -7.85
CA LEU A 276 -15.27 14.29 -8.25
C LEU A 276 -15.43 12.94 -8.98
N THR A 277 -16.43 12.13 -8.58
CA THR A 277 -16.71 10.81 -9.20
C THR A 277 -17.13 10.93 -10.67
N GLU A 278 -17.62 12.09 -11.13
CA GLU A 278 -17.90 12.34 -12.56
C GLU A 278 -16.66 12.19 -13.45
N LYS A 279 -15.46 12.33 -12.87
CA LYS A 279 -14.17 12.13 -13.56
C LYS A 279 -13.75 10.68 -13.69
N LEU A 280 -14.51 9.71 -13.15
CA LEU A 280 -14.15 8.29 -13.19
C LEU A 280 -14.09 7.78 -14.64
N ILE A 281 -12.92 7.32 -15.02
CA ILE A 281 -12.65 6.67 -16.30
C ILE A 281 -12.59 5.16 -16.06
N ILE A 282 -13.23 4.38 -16.92
CA ILE A 282 -13.30 2.91 -16.79
C ILE A 282 -12.65 2.28 -18.01
N ARG A 283 -11.67 1.43 -17.76
CA ARG A 283 -11.09 0.47 -18.71
C ARG A 283 -11.80 -0.89 -18.52
N ARG A 284 -12.23 -1.49 -19.62
CA ARG A 284 -12.81 -2.84 -19.66
C ARG A 284 -11.76 -3.87 -20.03
#